data_85130bba91179e77084a2a94ff8048a4
#
_entry.id   85130bba91179e77084a2a94ff8048a4
#
_cell.length_a   1.000
_cell.length_b   1.000
_cell.length_c   1.000
_cell.angle_alpha   90.00
_cell.angle_beta   90.00
_cell.angle_gamma   90.00
#
_symmetry.space_group_name_H-M   'P 1'
#
loop_
_entity.id
_entity.type
_entity.pdbx_description
1 polymer ?
#
loop_
_entity_poly.entity_id
_entity_poly.type
_entity_poly.pdbx_seq_one_letter_code
_entity_poly.pdbx_strand_id
1 'polypeptide(L)'
;MEGAKRPDVSGETYQKTFESKTRRERERRGVGSSERATLRARHPRLEIPLIYFNNVSKVYGRDTVALDQVNLGIESGEFVFLVGASGSGKSTMVRLILKELEPSAGFIHVNGVKLSAIPRRYLPKHRRNIGCVFQDFKLLPNKTAAENVAYAMEVTGQKRRAISVKVPQILDLVGLREQMDKYPDQLSGGEQQRVSVARAFVGQPPILVADEPTGNLDPDTSVGIMQLLHRINRIGTTVVVATHDREMVDVMRKRVVALDAGRIVRDKARGVYADEV
;
A
#
# COMPACT_ATOMS: atom_id res chain seq x y z
N MET A 1 10.78 33.16 31.87
CA MET A 1 11.03 31.79 31.32
C MET A 1 9.72 31.33 30.69
N GLU A 2 9.54 31.64 29.41
CA GLU A 2 8.34 31.28 28.65
C GLU A 2 8.49 29.85 28.10
N GLY A 3 7.51 29.01 28.45
CA GLY A 3 7.47 27.61 28.01
C GLY A 3 7.14 27.51 26.52
N ALA A 4 8.06 26.95 25.77
CA ALA A 4 7.87 26.59 24.36
C ALA A 4 6.70 25.60 24.24
N LYS A 5 5.59 26.01 23.63
CA LYS A 5 4.47 25.13 23.24
C LYS A 5 4.97 24.09 22.25
N ARG A 6 4.77 22.80 22.58
CA ARG A 6 5.00 21.68 21.65
C ARG A 6 4.07 21.84 20.45
N PRO A 7 4.53 21.63 19.19
CA PRO A 7 3.64 21.65 18.04
C PRO A 7 2.65 20.48 18.12
N ASP A 8 1.37 20.79 17.94
CA ASP A 8 0.29 19.81 17.85
C ASP A 8 0.49 18.94 16.60
N VAL A 9 0.76 17.64 16.81
CA VAL A 9 1.00 16.63 15.74
C VAL A 9 -0.28 15.81 15.54
N SER A 10 -1.43 16.47 15.46
CA SER A 10 -2.71 15.82 15.16
C SER A 10 -2.79 15.42 13.68
N GLY A 11 -3.62 14.39 13.38
CA GLY A 11 -3.84 13.90 12.01
C GLY A 11 -4.29 14.98 11.01
N GLU A 12 -4.84 16.11 11.51
CA GLU A 12 -5.20 17.27 10.71
C GLU A 12 -4.01 17.96 10.04
N THR A 13 -2.84 17.98 10.67
CA THR A 13 -1.62 18.58 10.10
C THR A 13 -1.13 17.80 8.90
N TYR A 14 -1.24 16.45 8.91
CA TYR A 14 -0.90 15.59 7.78
C TYR A 14 -1.91 15.73 6.64
N GLN A 15 -3.20 15.83 6.97
CA GLN A 15 -4.26 16.02 5.98
C GLN A 15 -4.10 17.36 5.25
N LYS A 16 -3.85 18.46 5.99
CA LYS A 16 -3.58 19.79 5.40
C LYS A 16 -2.33 19.83 4.53
N THR A 17 -1.29 19.11 4.90
CA THR A 17 -0.04 19.03 4.10
C THR A 17 -0.25 18.23 2.81
N PHE A 18 -1.05 17.17 2.86
CA PHE A 18 -1.41 16.37 1.68
C PHE A 18 -2.30 17.16 0.72
N GLU A 19 -3.34 17.82 1.23
CA GLU A 19 -4.24 18.65 0.43
C GLU A 19 -3.53 19.85 -0.21
N SER A 20 -2.59 20.48 0.49
CA SER A 20 -1.80 21.61 -0.04
C SER A 20 -0.86 21.17 -1.18
N LYS A 21 -0.31 19.97 -1.13
CA LYS A 21 0.56 19.40 -2.18
C LYS A 21 -0.24 19.05 -3.43
N THR A 22 -1.39 18.40 -3.26
CA THR A 22 -2.30 18.04 -4.36
C THR A 22 -2.85 19.29 -5.06
N ARG A 23 -3.13 20.36 -4.29
CA ARG A 23 -3.60 21.64 -4.80
C ARG A 23 -2.51 22.37 -5.61
N ARG A 24 -1.26 22.43 -5.11
CA ARG A 24 -0.12 23.06 -5.82
C ARG A 24 0.29 22.34 -7.10
N GLU A 25 0.17 21.02 -7.15
CA GLU A 25 0.37 20.24 -8.38
C GLU A 25 -0.75 20.48 -9.41
N ARG A 26 -1.98 20.71 -8.96
CA ARG A 26 -3.12 21.07 -9.83
C ARG A 26 -2.99 22.49 -10.38
N GLU A 27 -2.51 23.45 -9.59
CA GLU A 27 -2.32 24.85 -10.01
C GLU A 27 -1.15 25.03 -11.00
N ARG A 28 -0.10 24.21 -10.92
CA ARG A 28 1.03 24.23 -11.87
C ARG A 28 0.72 23.70 -13.27
N ARG A 29 -0.42 23.04 -13.47
CA ARG A 29 -0.85 22.51 -14.79
C ARG A 29 -1.80 23.45 -15.54
N GLY A 30 -1.69 24.75 -15.38
CA GLY A 30 -2.42 25.86 -16.02
C GLY A 30 -3.25 25.53 -17.27
N VAL A 31 -4.49 25.06 -17.06
CA VAL A 31 -5.54 25.03 -18.08
C VAL A 31 -6.86 25.38 -17.37
N GLY A 32 -7.55 26.40 -17.90
CA GLY A 32 -8.73 27.02 -17.30
C GLY A 32 -9.84 26.06 -16.88
N SER A 33 -10.44 26.33 -15.72
CA SER A 33 -11.43 25.49 -15.05
C SER A 33 -12.76 25.33 -15.82
N SER A 34 -13.13 26.27 -16.69
CA SER A 34 -14.38 26.27 -17.43
C SER A 34 -14.39 25.35 -18.66
N GLU A 35 -13.29 25.27 -19.41
CA GLU A 35 -13.17 24.35 -20.56
C GLU A 35 -13.08 22.88 -20.13
N ARG A 36 -12.51 22.60 -18.96
CA ARG A 36 -12.45 21.24 -18.43
C ARG A 36 -13.80 20.72 -17.92
N ALA A 37 -14.67 21.58 -17.42
CA ALA A 37 -16.01 21.19 -16.99
C ALA A 37 -16.89 20.81 -18.19
N THR A 38 -16.81 21.53 -19.29
CA THR A 38 -17.59 21.26 -20.52
C THR A 38 -17.07 20.05 -21.32
N LEU A 39 -15.76 19.77 -21.29
CA LEU A 39 -15.19 18.56 -21.89
C LEU A 39 -15.44 17.29 -21.06
N ARG A 40 -15.58 17.42 -19.72
CA ARG A 40 -15.97 16.30 -18.83
C ARG A 40 -17.41 15.83 -19.06
N ALA A 41 -18.31 16.74 -19.43
CA ALA A 41 -19.72 16.42 -19.64
C ALA A 41 -20.00 15.67 -20.97
N ARG A 42 -19.09 15.68 -21.92
CA ARG A 42 -19.27 15.11 -23.28
C ARG A 42 -18.75 13.69 -23.48
N HIS A 43 -17.86 13.19 -22.63
CA HIS A 43 -17.44 11.79 -22.58
C HIS A 43 -17.31 11.39 -21.10
N PRO A 44 -18.18 10.51 -20.58
CA PRO A 44 -17.89 9.82 -19.34
C PRO A 44 -16.60 9.03 -19.60
N ARG A 45 -15.45 9.58 -19.19
CA ARG A 45 -14.25 8.75 -19.05
C ARG A 45 -14.66 7.67 -18.08
N LEU A 46 -14.75 6.45 -18.54
CA LEU A 46 -14.70 5.29 -17.68
C LEU A 46 -13.50 5.51 -16.77
N GLU A 47 -13.75 5.91 -15.52
CA GLU A 47 -12.69 6.10 -14.54
C GLU A 47 -12.14 4.72 -14.28
N ILE A 48 -10.98 4.44 -14.88
CA ILE A 48 -10.29 3.17 -14.67
C ILE A 48 -9.90 3.13 -13.20
N PRO A 49 -10.28 2.08 -12.46
CA PRO A 49 -9.90 1.91 -11.07
C PRO A 49 -8.39 2.10 -10.84
N LEU A 50 -7.99 2.49 -9.62
CA LEU A 50 -6.59 2.72 -9.29
C LEU A 50 -5.73 1.48 -9.54
N ILE A 51 -6.30 0.29 -9.25
CA ILE A 51 -5.74 -1.01 -9.62
C ILE A 51 -6.83 -1.75 -10.39
N TYR A 52 -6.53 -2.19 -11.61
CA TYR A 52 -7.49 -2.88 -12.47
C TYR A 52 -6.87 -4.10 -13.13
N PHE A 53 -7.45 -5.26 -12.85
CA PHE A 53 -7.16 -6.54 -13.51
C PHE A 53 -8.25 -6.83 -14.53
N ASN A 54 -7.87 -7.16 -15.75
CA ASN A 54 -8.80 -7.53 -16.81
C ASN A 54 -8.41 -8.88 -17.41
N ASN A 55 -9.24 -9.90 -17.18
CA ASN A 55 -9.04 -11.29 -17.60
C ASN A 55 -7.62 -11.81 -17.35
N VAL A 56 -7.08 -11.51 -16.17
CA VAL A 56 -5.68 -11.81 -15.84
C VAL A 56 -5.52 -13.28 -15.47
N SER A 57 -4.69 -13.98 -16.22
CA SER A 57 -4.24 -15.34 -15.87
C SER A 57 -2.74 -15.34 -15.64
N LYS A 58 -2.28 -16.19 -14.70
CA LYS A 58 -0.86 -16.44 -14.45
C LYS A 58 -0.59 -17.91 -14.28
N VAL A 59 0.27 -18.44 -15.15
CA VAL A 59 0.73 -19.83 -15.12
C VAL A 59 2.23 -19.83 -14.80
N TYR A 60 2.65 -20.67 -13.88
CA TYR A 60 4.04 -20.95 -13.57
C TYR A 60 4.45 -22.28 -14.20
N GLY A 61 5.63 -22.30 -14.83
CA GLY A 61 6.09 -23.50 -15.52
C GLY A 61 5.14 -23.91 -16.64
N ARG A 62 4.81 -25.20 -16.73
CA ARG A 62 3.92 -25.74 -17.77
C ARG A 62 2.47 -25.84 -17.32
N ASP A 63 2.22 -26.13 -16.02
CA ASP A 63 0.89 -26.59 -15.58
C ASP A 63 0.35 -25.93 -14.29
N THR A 64 1.14 -25.12 -13.56
CA THR A 64 0.69 -24.53 -12.30
C THR A 64 -0.05 -23.21 -12.55
N VAL A 65 -1.39 -23.28 -12.59
CA VAL A 65 -2.24 -22.10 -12.73
C VAL A 65 -2.37 -21.41 -11.36
N ALA A 66 -1.76 -20.24 -11.22
CA ALA A 66 -1.82 -19.43 -10.00
C ALA A 66 -2.94 -18.39 -10.00
N LEU A 67 -3.32 -17.90 -11.19
CA LEU A 67 -4.49 -17.05 -11.40
C LEU A 67 -5.18 -17.47 -12.70
N ASP A 68 -6.50 -17.47 -12.68
CA ASP A 68 -7.33 -17.86 -13.82
C ASP A 68 -8.43 -16.82 -14.06
N GLN A 69 -8.30 -16.07 -15.15
CA GLN A 69 -9.25 -15.06 -15.67
C GLN A 69 -9.73 -14.05 -14.61
N VAL A 70 -8.84 -13.59 -13.75
CA VAL A 70 -9.16 -12.66 -12.67
C VAL A 70 -9.58 -11.30 -13.23
N ASN A 71 -10.76 -10.83 -12.81
CA ASN A 71 -11.28 -9.50 -13.06
C ASN A 71 -11.49 -8.79 -11.73
N LEU A 72 -10.80 -7.66 -11.48
CA LEU A 72 -10.87 -6.92 -10.23
C LEU A 72 -10.58 -5.44 -10.46
N GLY A 73 -11.44 -4.57 -9.93
CA GLY A 73 -11.19 -3.14 -9.82
C GLY A 73 -11.05 -2.72 -8.35
N ILE A 74 -10.01 -1.98 -8.00
CA ILE A 74 -9.83 -1.37 -6.68
C ILE A 74 -9.75 0.15 -6.87
N GLU A 75 -10.68 0.86 -6.23
CA GLU A 75 -10.76 2.31 -6.33
C GLU A 75 -9.74 3.02 -5.42
N SER A 76 -9.50 4.30 -5.71
CA SER A 76 -8.62 5.12 -4.88
C SER A 76 -9.20 5.31 -3.48
N GLY A 77 -8.38 5.08 -2.45
CA GLY A 77 -8.76 5.23 -1.04
C GLY A 77 -9.46 4.01 -0.44
N GLU A 78 -9.68 2.93 -1.19
CA GLU A 78 -10.23 1.69 -0.63
C GLU A 78 -9.25 0.99 0.31
N PHE A 79 -9.81 0.26 1.27
CA PHE A 79 -9.13 -0.77 2.05
C PHE A 79 -9.69 -2.12 1.65
N VAL A 80 -8.86 -2.98 1.08
CA VAL A 80 -9.27 -4.27 0.51
C VAL A 80 -8.46 -5.40 1.13
N PHE A 81 -9.16 -6.42 1.63
CA PHE A 81 -8.57 -7.70 1.99
C PHE A 81 -8.60 -8.66 0.79
N LEU A 82 -7.47 -9.26 0.47
CA LEU A 82 -7.36 -10.43 -0.40
C LEU A 82 -7.25 -11.65 0.52
N VAL A 83 -8.28 -12.49 0.54
CA VAL A 83 -8.34 -13.66 1.44
C VAL A 83 -8.37 -14.97 0.64
N GLY A 84 -8.08 -16.08 1.30
CA GLY A 84 -8.08 -17.41 0.71
C GLY A 84 -7.00 -18.30 1.30
N ALA A 85 -7.05 -19.59 1.04
CA ALA A 85 -6.08 -20.57 1.51
C ALA A 85 -4.66 -20.27 0.99
N SER A 86 -3.64 -20.89 1.60
CA SER A 86 -2.28 -20.86 1.05
C SER A 86 -2.29 -21.40 -0.39
N GLY A 87 -1.57 -20.72 -1.29
CA GLY A 87 -1.57 -21.09 -2.71
C GLY A 87 -2.76 -20.60 -3.55
N SER A 88 -3.78 -19.91 -2.96
CA SER A 88 -4.94 -19.42 -3.72
C SER A 88 -4.65 -18.31 -4.73
N GLY A 89 -3.42 -17.74 -4.77
CA GLY A 89 -3.02 -16.71 -5.73
C GLY A 89 -2.81 -15.31 -5.14
N LYS A 90 -3.03 -15.07 -3.85
CA LYS A 90 -2.91 -13.76 -3.18
C LYS A 90 -1.56 -13.09 -3.42
N SER A 91 -0.47 -13.74 -3.05
CA SER A 91 0.90 -13.21 -3.24
C SER A 91 1.26 -13.06 -4.73
N THR A 92 0.67 -13.89 -5.61
CA THR A 92 0.82 -13.71 -7.07
C THR A 92 0.19 -12.39 -7.52
N MET A 93 -1.01 -12.03 -7.03
CA MET A 93 -1.63 -10.74 -7.32
C MET A 93 -0.78 -9.57 -6.84
N VAL A 94 -0.25 -9.65 -5.61
CA VAL A 94 0.68 -8.64 -5.05
C VAL A 94 1.90 -8.46 -5.96
N ARG A 95 2.56 -9.54 -6.35
CA ARG A 95 3.76 -9.51 -7.21
C ARG A 95 3.46 -8.99 -8.63
N LEU A 96 2.26 -9.22 -9.15
CA LEU A 96 1.81 -8.63 -10.41
C LEU A 96 1.59 -7.12 -10.29
N ILE A 97 0.99 -6.63 -9.21
CA ILE A 97 0.83 -5.18 -8.96
C ILE A 97 2.20 -4.49 -8.90
N LEU A 98 3.18 -5.10 -8.24
CA LEU A 98 4.57 -4.62 -8.17
C LEU A 98 5.34 -4.76 -9.48
N LYS A 99 4.74 -5.41 -10.49
CA LYS A 99 5.40 -5.80 -11.73
C LYS A 99 6.72 -6.56 -11.48
N GLU A 100 6.72 -7.44 -10.52
CA GLU A 100 7.74 -8.47 -10.32
C GLU A 100 7.50 -9.66 -11.25
N LEU A 101 6.23 -9.87 -11.60
CA LEU A 101 5.75 -10.87 -12.54
C LEU A 101 5.00 -10.19 -13.69
N GLU A 102 4.98 -10.85 -14.84
CA GLU A 102 4.09 -10.53 -15.94
C GLU A 102 2.92 -11.51 -15.97
N PRO A 103 1.70 -11.08 -16.32
CA PRO A 103 0.58 -11.99 -16.54
C PRO A 103 0.86 -12.87 -17.76
N SER A 104 0.33 -14.11 -17.75
CA SER A 104 0.37 -15.01 -18.90
C SER A 104 -0.69 -14.66 -19.93
N ALA A 105 -1.82 -14.11 -19.48
CA ALA A 105 -2.91 -13.56 -20.31
C ALA A 105 -3.60 -12.39 -19.60
N GLY A 106 -4.33 -11.58 -20.36
CA GLY A 106 -5.00 -10.39 -19.85
C GLY A 106 -4.04 -9.21 -19.66
N PHE A 107 -4.50 -8.18 -18.92
CA PHE A 107 -3.68 -7.00 -18.63
C PHE A 107 -4.04 -6.37 -17.30
N ILE A 108 -3.09 -5.57 -16.76
CA ILE A 108 -3.24 -4.88 -15.49
C ILE A 108 -2.94 -3.40 -15.70
N HIS A 109 -3.80 -2.53 -15.12
CA HIS A 109 -3.51 -1.11 -14.95
C HIS A 109 -3.27 -0.83 -13.47
N VAL A 110 -2.28 0.01 -13.18
CA VAL A 110 -2.02 0.54 -11.85
C VAL A 110 -1.76 2.04 -11.98
N ASN A 111 -2.51 2.83 -11.22
CA ASN A 111 -2.43 4.29 -11.24
C ASN A 111 -2.58 4.88 -12.67
N GLY A 112 -3.54 4.33 -13.44
CA GLY A 112 -3.85 4.75 -14.80
C GLY A 112 -2.83 4.31 -15.87
N VAL A 113 -1.82 3.50 -15.51
CA VAL A 113 -0.78 3.02 -16.42
C VAL A 113 -0.91 1.52 -16.65
N LYS A 114 -0.99 1.08 -17.91
CA LYS A 114 -0.94 -0.33 -18.29
C LYS A 114 0.46 -0.90 -18.00
N LEU A 115 0.55 -1.92 -17.12
CA LEU A 115 1.84 -2.43 -16.65
C LEU A 115 2.72 -2.97 -17.79
N SER A 116 2.12 -3.65 -18.79
CA SER A 116 2.87 -4.16 -19.96
C SER A 116 3.52 -3.06 -20.80
N ALA A 117 3.01 -1.84 -20.74
CA ALA A 117 3.57 -0.68 -21.46
C ALA A 117 4.75 0.00 -20.74
N ILE A 118 5.08 -0.41 -19.50
CA ILE A 118 6.17 0.18 -18.72
C ILE A 118 7.51 -0.45 -19.15
N PRO A 119 8.41 0.29 -19.81
CA PRO A 119 9.76 -0.19 -20.12
C PRO A 119 10.56 -0.46 -18.83
N ARG A 120 11.50 -1.41 -18.86
CA ARG A 120 12.32 -1.81 -17.69
C ARG A 120 12.96 -0.62 -16.97
N ARG A 121 13.46 0.39 -17.69
CA ARG A 121 14.08 1.60 -17.12
C ARG A 121 13.13 2.43 -16.27
N TYR A 122 11.81 2.29 -16.43
CA TYR A 122 10.79 3.02 -15.67
C TYR A 122 10.17 2.19 -14.54
N LEU A 123 10.53 0.93 -14.35
CA LEU A 123 10.06 0.09 -13.24
C LEU A 123 10.34 0.71 -11.85
N PRO A 124 11.53 1.31 -11.59
CA PRO A 124 11.76 1.98 -10.31
C PRO A 124 10.76 3.11 -10.06
N LYS A 125 10.38 3.87 -11.09
CA LYS A 125 9.38 4.95 -10.98
C LYS A 125 7.99 4.40 -10.68
N HIS A 126 7.61 3.27 -11.28
CA HIS A 126 6.36 2.58 -10.97
C HIS A 126 6.33 2.14 -9.51
N ARG A 127 7.35 1.40 -9.06
CA ARG A 127 7.44 0.87 -7.69
C ARG A 127 7.51 1.95 -6.60
N ARG A 128 8.00 3.15 -6.89
CA ARG A 128 7.96 4.30 -5.97
C ARG A 128 6.55 4.76 -5.61
N ASN A 129 5.56 4.44 -6.43
CA ASN A 129 4.14 4.75 -6.17
C ASN A 129 3.44 3.66 -5.36
N ILE A 130 4.15 2.59 -4.97
CA ILE A 130 3.59 1.46 -4.24
C ILE A 130 4.49 1.20 -3.03
N GLY A 131 3.96 1.40 -1.83
CA GLY A 131 4.58 0.90 -0.60
C GLY A 131 4.32 -0.58 -0.48
N CYS A 132 5.34 -1.35 -0.06
CA CYS A 132 5.19 -2.78 0.14
C CYS A 132 5.63 -3.17 1.55
N VAL A 133 4.76 -3.93 2.24
CA VAL A 133 5.01 -4.51 3.57
C VAL A 133 5.01 -6.02 3.40
N PHE A 134 6.03 -6.69 3.90
CA PHE A 134 6.23 -8.13 3.79
C PHE A 134 6.10 -8.81 5.17
N GLN A 135 5.78 -10.09 5.16
CA GLN A 135 5.68 -10.93 6.35
C GLN A 135 7.02 -11.03 7.13
N ASP A 136 8.14 -11.09 6.43
CA ASP A 136 9.49 -11.21 6.99
C ASP A 136 10.23 -9.87 7.12
N PHE A 137 9.47 -8.77 7.25
CA PHE A 137 9.92 -7.39 7.48
C PHE A 137 10.89 -6.84 6.43
N LYS A 138 11.80 -7.63 5.88
CA LYS A 138 12.83 -7.26 4.88
C LYS A 138 13.65 -6.03 5.31
N LEU A 139 13.95 -5.90 6.59
CA LEU A 139 14.79 -4.81 7.08
C LEU A 139 16.25 -5.02 6.70
N LEU A 140 16.97 -3.91 6.54
CA LEU A 140 18.41 -3.91 6.33
C LEU A 140 19.08 -4.11 7.71
N PRO A 141 19.77 -5.24 7.96
CA PRO A 141 20.22 -5.62 9.31
C PRO A 141 21.32 -4.72 9.85
N ASN A 142 22.09 -4.08 8.98
CA ASN A 142 23.18 -3.18 9.30
C ASN A 142 22.77 -1.70 9.31
N LYS A 143 21.47 -1.41 9.39
CA LYS A 143 20.90 -0.07 9.47
C LYS A 143 19.95 0.03 10.64
N THR A 144 19.95 1.17 11.33
CA THR A 144 19.00 1.47 12.40
C THR A 144 17.56 1.57 11.85
N ALA A 145 16.58 1.65 12.75
CA ALA A 145 15.17 1.89 12.37
C ALA A 145 15.05 3.18 11.53
N ALA A 146 15.68 4.27 11.97
CA ALA A 146 15.66 5.53 11.23
C ALA A 146 16.33 5.42 9.86
N GLU A 147 17.47 4.74 9.77
CA GLU A 147 18.18 4.55 8.50
C GLU A 147 17.43 3.62 7.53
N ASN A 148 16.73 2.59 8.05
CA ASN A 148 15.84 1.76 7.23
C ASN A 148 14.73 2.59 6.57
N VAL A 149 14.12 3.51 7.32
CA VAL A 149 13.09 4.41 6.80
C VAL A 149 13.69 5.46 5.87
N ALA A 150 14.85 6.05 6.24
CA ALA A 150 15.57 7.03 5.45
C ALA A 150 15.97 6.50 4.08
N TYR A 151 16.41 5.25 4.01
CA TYR A 151 16.84 4.58 2.78
C TYR A 151 15.77 4.64 1.68
N ALA A 152 14.50 4.45 2.02
CA ALA A 152 13.41 4.56 1.05
C ALA A 152 13.27 5.97 0.44
N MET A 153 13.65 7.01 1.17
CA MET A 153 13.69 8.38 0.66
C MET A 153 14.96 8.68 -0.14
N GLU A 154 16.10 8.14 0.28
CA GLU A 154 17.40 8.29 -0.39
C GLU A 154 17.37 7.72 -1.80
N VAL A 155 16.89 6.49 -1.97
CA VAL A 155 16.76 5.84 -3.30
C VAL A 155 15.79 6.55 -4.23
N THR A 156 14.94 7.43 -3.69
CA THR A 156 14.05 8.29 -4.48
C THR A 156 14.65 9.67 -4.77
N GLY A 157 15.88 9.94 -4.33
CA GLY A 157 16.60 11.19 -4.55
C GLY A 157 16.09 12.35 -3.70
N GLN A 158 15.49 12.08 -2.53
CA GLN A 158 15.06 13.14 -1.61
C GLN A 158 16.26 13.83 -0.96
N LYS A 159 16.14 15.15 -0.75
CA LYS A 159 17.20 15.94 -0.11
C LYS A 159 17.34 15.56 1.37
N ARG A 160 18.58 15.55 1.90
CA ARG A 160 18.88 15.24 3.32
C ARG A 160 18.00 16.02 4.31
N ARG A 161 17.77 17.32 4.06
CA ARG A 161 16.90 18.16 4.89
C ARG A 161 15.45 17.65 4.94
N ALA A 162 14.92 17.08 3.86
CA ALA A 162 13.58 16.50 3.84
C ALA A 162 13.55 15.17 4.61
N ILE A 163 14.61 14.38 4.50
CA ILE A 163 14.79 13.10 5.21
C ILE A 163 14.84 13.34 6.73
N SER A 164 15.70 14.27 7.19
CA SER A 164 15.87 14.56 8.61
C SER A 164 14.60 15.08 9.32
N VAL A 165 13.67 15.66 8.58
CA VAL A 165 12.37 16.09 9.11
C VAL A 165 11.35 14.96 9.05
N LYS A 166 11.29 14.23 7.94
CA LYS A 166 10.20 13.29 7.67
C LYS A 166 10.35 11.95 8.37
N VAL A 167 11.58 11.45 8.50
CA VAL A 167 11.85 10.16 9.15
C VAL A 167 11.41 10.14 10.61
N PRO A 168 11.81 11.10 11.49
CA PRO A 168 11.31 11.13 12.85
C PRO A 168 9.78 11.25 12.95
N GLN A 169 9.13 11.99 12.04
CA GLN A 169 7.67 12.14 12.01
C GLN A 169 6.97 10.82 11.68
N ILE A 170 7.52 10.04 10.74
CA ILE A 170 6.94 8.74 10.38
C ILE A 170 7.19 7.71 11.48
N LEU A 171 8.37 7.72 12.11
CA LEU A 171 8.64 6.85 13.25
C LEU A 171 7.74 7.17 14.45
N ASP A 172 7.43 8.43 14.68
CA ASP A 172 6.45 8.86 15.68
C ASP A 172 5.03 8.35 15.33
N LEU A 173 4.62 8.45 14.05
CA LEU A 173 3.33 7.93 13.57
C LEU A 173 3.16 6.43 13.85
N VAL A 174 4.23 5.64 13.72
CA VAL A 174 4.20 4.19 13.98
C VAL A 174 4.53 3.85 15.44
N GLY A 175 4.78 4.84 16.30
CA GLY A 175 5.05 4.68 17.74
C GLY A 175 6.47 4.18 18.03
N LEU A 176 7.46 4.52 17.19
CA LEU A 176 8.86 4.09 17.33
C LEU A 176 9.86 5.24 17.42
N ARG A 177 9.42 6.41 17.91
CA ARG A 177 10.31 7.56 18.02
C ARG A 177 11.52 7.31 18.91
N GLU A 178 11.30 6.63 20.03
CA GLU A 178 12.36 6.32 21.00
C GLU A 178 13.29 5.16 20.56
N GLN A 179 12.85 4.36 19.59
CA GLN A 179 13.57 3.21 19.05
C GLN A 179 14.31 3.53 17.74
N MET A 180 14.34 4.80 17.33
CA MET A 180 14.85 5.20 16.01
C MET A 180 16.31 4.81 15.76
N ASP A 181 17.12 4.75 16.80
CA ASP A 181 18.56 4.43 16.74
C ASP A 181 18.87 2.95 16.95
N LYS A 182 17.85 2.11 17.22
CA LYS A 182 18.01 0.66 17.38
C LYS A 182 18.18 -0.04 16.05
N TYR A 183 19.00 -1.09 16.04
CA TYR A 183 19.13 -2.03 14.93
C TYR A 183 18.02 -3.07 14.94
N PRO A 184 17.72 -3.76 13.81
CA PRO A 184 16.65 -4.74 13.74
C PRO A 184 16.71 -5.86 14.78
N ASP A 185 17.90 -6.35 15.14
CA ASP A 185 18.14 -7.37 16.16
C ASP A 185 17.83 -6.91 17.59
N GLN A 186 17.74 -5.61 17.82
CA GLN A 186 17.40 -4.98 19.09
C GLN A 186 15.90 -4.65 19.19
N LEU A 187 15.11 -4.95 18.16
CA LEU A 187 13.70 -4.67 18.06
C LEU A 187 12.88 -5.97 18.16
N SER A 188 11.75 -5.92 18.87
CA SER A 188 10.76 -6.99 18.83
C SER A 188 10.19 -7.18 17.40
N GLY A 189 9.57 -8.34 17.10
CA GLY A 189 8.96 -8.59 15.80
C GLY A 189 7.92 -7.55 15.42
N GLY A 190 7.11 -7.10 16.37
CA GLY A 190 6.13 -6.03 16.15
C GLY A 190 6.76 -4.67 15.88
N GLU A 191 7.87 -4.33 16.56
CA GLU A 191 8.61 -3.10 16.27
C GLU A 191 9.28 -3.18 14.90
N GLN A 192 9.86 -4.31 14.51
CA GLN A 192 10.42 -4.53 13.16
C GLN A 192 9.34 -4.36 12.08
N GLN A 193 8.13 -4.90 12.29
CA GLN A 193 7.03 -4.72 11.36
C GLN A 193 6.58 -3.25 11.27
N ARG A 194 6.53 -2.54 12.39
CA ARG A 194 6.25 -1.09 12.39
C ARG A 194 7.31 -0.29 11.61
N VAL A 195 8.59 -0.65 11.71
CA VAL A 195 9.66 -0.07 10.86
C VAL A 195 9.43 -0.39 9.39
N SER A 196 9.05 -1.62 9.05
CA SER A 196 8.72 -2.03 7.68
C SER A 196 7.54 -1.21 7.12
N VAL A 197 6.48 -1.02 7.90
CA VAL A 197 5.34 -0.15 7.52
C VAL A 197 5.79 1.32 7.37
N ALA A 198 6.60 1.84 8.30
CA ALA A 198 7.14 3.20 8.22
C ALA A 198 7.94 3.41 6.94
N ARG A 199 8.83 2.47 6.60
CA ARG A 199 9.62 2.49 5.37
C ARG A 199 8.75 2.45 4.12
N ALA A 200 7.71 1.61 4.11
CA ALA A 200 6.76 1.52 2.99
C ALA A 200 5.96 2.82 2.80
N PHE A 201 5.65 3.52 3.90
CA PHE A 201 4.77 4.69 3.89
C PHE A 201 5.51 6.03 3.84
N VAL A 202 6.80 6.12 4.18
CA VAL A 202 7.54 7.40 4.26
C VAL A 202 7.49 8.22 2.97
N GLY A 203 7.39 7.57 1.81
CA GLY A 203 7.18 8.19 0.49
C GLY A 203 5.76 8.74 0.29
N GLN A 204 4.81 8.42 1.15
CA GLN A 204 3.37 8.68 0.99
C GLN A 204 2.86 8.18 -0.38
N PRO A 205 3.02 6.89 -0.68
CA PRO A 205 2.57 6.33 -1.95
C PRO A 205 1.04 6.31 -2.01
N PRO A 206 0.44 6.43 -3.21
CA PRO A 206 -1.01 6.29 -3.39
C PRO A 206 -1.53 4.88 -3.11
N ILE A 207 -0.65 3.88 -3.17
CA ILE A 207 -0.97 2.46 -2.95
C ILE A 207 -0.01 1.89 -1.91
N LEU A 208 -0.54 1.13 -0.95
CA LEU A 208 0.22 0.31 -0.02
C LEU A 208 -0.29 -1.13 -0.11
N VAL A 209 0.61 -2.05 -0.40
CA VAL A 209 0.31 -3.48 -0.47
C VAL A 209 1.00 -4.18 0.69
N ALA A 210 0.29 -5.01 1.41
CA ALA A 210 0.82 -5.80 2.52
C ALA A 210 0.56 -7.29 2.25
N ASP A 211 1.62 -8.09 2.22
CA ASP A 211 1.54 -9.55 2.03
C ASP A 211 1.82 -10.23 3.37
N GLU A 212 0.77 -10.79 3.98
CA GLU A 212 0.75 -11.43 5.30
C GLU A 212 1.41 -10.57 6.41
N PRO A 213 0.99 -9.29 6.60
CA PRO A 213 1.72 -8.35 7.47
C PRO A 213 1.71 -8.71 8.95
N THR A 214 0.89 -9.66 9.37
CA THR A 214 0.73 -10.11 10.76
C THR A 214 1.14 -11.57 10.97
N GLY A 215 1.57 -12.28 9.92
CA GLY A 215 1.77 -13.73 9.93
C GLY A 215 2.84 -14.24 10.91
N ASN A 216 3.75 -13.38 11.39
CA ASN A 216 4.80 -13.74 12.34
C ASN A 216 4.66 -13.02 13.70
N LEU A 217 3.46 -12.50 14.00
CA LEU A 217 3.21 -11.66 15.19
C LEU A 217 2.16 -12.32 16.11
N ASP A 218 2.22 -11.96 17.37
CA ASP A 218 1.19 -12.29 18.34
C ASP A 218 -0.12 -11.51 18.03
N PRO A 219 -1.28 -11.99 18.57
CA PRO A 219 -2.59 -11.39 18.27
C PRO A 219 -2.68 -9.89 18.60
N ASP A 220 -2.19 -9.48 19.78
CA ASP A 220 -2.28 -8.08 20.23
C ASP A 220 -1.44 -7.16 19.34
N THR A 221 -0.24 -7.57 19.00
CA THR A 221 0.64 -6.86 18.06
C THR A 221 0.00 -6.79 16.67
N SER A 222 -0.63 -7.87 16.22
CA SER A 222 -1.34 -7.94 14.93
C SER A 222 -2.45 -6.90 14.84
N VAL A 223 -3.27 -6.75 15.89
CA VAL A 223 -4.28 -5.68 15.98
C VAL A 223 -3.63 -4.31 15.81
N GLY A 224 -2.51 -4.05 16.48
CA GLY A 224 -1.79 -2.78 16.38
C GLY A 224 -1.28 -2.47 14.97
N ILE A 225 -0.77 -3.48 14.24
CA ILE A 225 -0.34 -3.32 12.84
C ILE A 225 -1.53 -3.02 11.93
N MET A 226 -2.65 -3.73 12.09
CA MET A 226 -3.84 -3.51 11.28
C MET A 226 -4.49 -2.15 11.52
N GLN A 227 -4.52 -1.69 12.78
CA GLN A 227 -4.95 -0.33 13.12
C GLN A 227 -4.04 0.73 12.47
N LEU A 228 -2.74 0.50 12.41
CA LEU A 228 -1.79 1.38 11.73
C LEU A 228 -2.06 1.43 10.22
N LEU A 229 -2.25 0.29 9.56
CA LEU A 229 -2.62 0.23 8.13
C LEU A 229 -3.96 0.95 7.87
N HIS A 230 -4.93 0.78 8.77
CA HIS A 230 -6.20 1.50 8.67
C HIS A 230 -6.02 3.04 8.84
N ARG A 231 -5.16 3.49 9.76
CA ARG A 231 -4.82 4.90 9.91
C ARG A 231 -4.19 5.47 8.65
N ILE A 232 -3.27 4.73 8.01
CA ILE A 232 -2.67 5.08 6.72
C ILE A 232 -3.74 5.17 5.61
N ASN A 233 -4.70 4.25 5.58
CA ASN A 233 -5.81 4.31 4.62
C ASN A 233 -6.67 5.56 4.81
N ARG A 234 -7.00 5.93 6.06
CA ARG A 234 -7.78 7.13 6.37
C ARG A 234 -7.13 8.44 5.89
N ILE A 235 -5.83 8.46 5.70
CA ILE A 235 -5.08 9.61 5.14
C ILE A 235 -5.20 9.66 3.61
N GLY A 236 -5.85 8.66 2.98
CA GLY A 236 -6.14 8.62 1.54
C GLY A 236 -5.29 7.62 0.74
N THR A 237 -4.41 6.84 1.37
CA THR A 237 -3.68 5.75 0.71
C THR A 237 -4.61 4.56 0.50
N THR A 238 -4.63 4.01 -0.71
CA THR A 238 -5.31 2.73 -0.99
C THR A 238 -4.51 1.59 -0.38
N VAL A 239 -5.15 0.75 0.43
CA VAL A 239 -4.48 -0.34 1.13
C VAL A 239 -5.02 -1.68 0.65
N VAL A 240 -4.13 -2.57 0.23
CA VAL A 240 -4.44 -3.94 -0.17
C VAL A 240 -3.69 -4.89 0.75
N VAL A 241 -4.40 -5.71 1.52
CA VAL A 241 -3.84 -6.66 2.48
C VAL A 241 -4.15 -8.08 2.03
N ALA A 242 -3.13 -8.84 1.67
CA ALA A 242 -3.24 -10.27 1.48
C ALA A 242 -3.05 -10.96 2.83
N THR A 243 -4.05 -11.72 3.27
CA THR A 243 -3.99 -12.41 4.57
C THR A 243 -4.88 -13.66 4.60
N HIS A 244 -4.55 -14.58 5.51
CA HIS A 244 -5.40 -15.69 5.92
C HIS A 244 -5.96 -15.55 7.34
N ASP A 245 -5.71 -14.41 8.00
CA ASP A 245 -6.17 -14.08 9.34
C ASP A 245 -7.67 -13.74 9.31
N ARG A 246 -8.49 -14.71 9.74
CA ARG A 246 -9.96 -14.61 9.74
C ARG A 246 -10.45 -13.58 10.74
N GLU A 247 -9.94 -13.63 11.96
CA GLU A 247 -10.40 -12.78 13.05
C GLU A 247 -10.21 -11.30 12.71
N MET A 248 -9.06 -10.96 12.15
CA MET A 248 -8.74 -9.59 11.77
C MET A 248 -9.65 -9.07 10.66
N VAL A 249 -9.93 -9.89 9.64
CA VAL A 249 -10.84 -9.55 8.54
C VAL A 249 -12.24 -9.29 9.09
N ASP A 250 -12.72 -10.17 10.00
CA ASP A 250 -14.07 -10.13 10.55
C ASP A 250 -14.27 -8.93 11.49
N VAL A 251 -13.23 -8.53 12.24
CA VAL A 251 -13.27 -7.35 13.10
C VAL A 251 -13.28 -6.06 12.28
N MET A 252 -12.46 -5.97 11.24
CA MET A 252 -12.29 -4.73 10.48
C MET A 252 -13.42 -4.43 9.50
N ARG A 253 -14.14 -5.43 9.02
CA ARG A 253 -15.30 -5.33 8.10
C ARG A 253 -15.08 -4.38 6.93
N LYS A 254 -13.97 -4.56 6.25
CA LYS A 254 -13.64 -3.85 4.99
C LYS A 254 -14.07 -4.67 3.79
N ARG A 255 -13.79 -4.19 2.58
CA ARG A 255 -14.01 -4.96 1.36
C ARG A 255 -13.16 -6.22 1.39
N VAL A 256 -13.78 -7.35 1.10
CA VAL A 256 -13.15 -8.68 1.09
C VAL A 256 -13.29 -9.28 -0.29
N VAL A 257 -12.14 -9.59 -0.91
CA VAL A 257 -12.03 -10.32 -2.17
C VAL A 257 -11.45 -11.70 -1.86
N ALA A 258 -12.26 -12.72 -1.98
CA ALA A 258 -11.87 -14.10 -1.70
C ALA A 258 -11.38 -14.80 -2.97
N LEU A 259 -10.20 -15.40 -2.86
CA LEU A 259 -9.59 -16.21 -3.92
C LEU A 259 -9.63 -17.69 -3.54
N ASP A 260 -10.02 -18.52 -4.51
CA ASP A 260 -9.89 -19.97 -4.44
C ASP A 260 -9.37 -20.50 -5.77
N ALA A 261 -8.37 -21.38 -5.74
CA ALA A 261 -7.75 -21.97 -6.91
C ALA A 261 -7.43 -20.95 -8.03
N GLY A 262 -6.97 -19.75 -7.66
CA GLY A 262 -6.62 -18.69 -8.62
C GLY A 262 -7.79 -17.88 -9.18
N ARG A 263 -9.02 -18.12 -8.74
CA ARG A 263 -10.22 -17.40 -9.17
C ARG A 263 -10.79 -16.56 -8.04
N ILE A 264 -11.41 -15.42 -8.38
CA ILE A 264 -12.22 -14.66 -7.42
C ILE A 264 -13.57 -15.37 -7.28
N VAL A 265 -13.82 -15.88 -6.08
CA VAL A 265 -15.09 -16.56 -5.74
C VAL A 265 -16.05 -15.62 -5.02
N ARG A 266 -15.56 -14.53 -4.45
CA ARG A 266 -16.39 -13.56 -3.73
C ARG A 266 -15.72 -12.17 -3.72
N ASP A 267 -16.54 -11.11 -3.83
CA ASP A 267 -16.16 -9.71 -3.67
C ASP A 267 -17.28 -8.96 -2.95
N LYS A 268 -17.07 -8.61 -1.69
CA LYS A 268 -18.07 -7.93 -0.85
C LYS A 268 -17.49 -6.65 -0.24
N ALA A 269 -18.18 -5.54 -0.41
CA ALA A 269 -17.76 -4.20 0.04
C ALA A 269 -17.60 -4.09 1.58
N ARG A 270 -18.36 -4.90 2.34
CA ARG A 270 -18.24 -5.09 3.80
C ARG A 270 -18.40 -6.58 4.08
N GLY A 271 -17.32 -7.33 3.93
CA GLY A 271 -17.34 -8.77 4.08
C GLY A 271 -16.76 -9.23 5.41
N VAL A 272 -17.00 -10.49 5.72
CA VAL A 272 -16.28 -11.29 6.71
C VAL A 272 -15.50 -12.37 5.98
N TYR A 273 -14.55 -13.01 6.67
CA TYR A 273 -13.68 -14.00 6.01
C TYR A 273 -14.48 -15.21 5.48
N ALA A 274 -15.42 -15.70 6.27
CA ALA A 274 -16.25 -16.86 5.97
C ALA A 274 -17.74 -16.47 5.90
N ASP A 275 -18.13 -15.62 4.94
CA ASP A 275 -19.54 -15.56 4.57
C ASP A 275 -19.86 -16.86 3.83
N GLU A 276 -20.81 -17.64 4.34
CA GLU A 276 -21.34 -18.82 3.66
C GLU A 276 -21.89 -18.40 2.26
N VAL A 277 -21.64 -19.27 1.29
CA VAL A 277 -22.11 -19.15 -0.09
C VAL A 277 -23.62 -19.39 -0.13
#